data_63f17e9de1ae2780f799ae8ca714ffcc
#
_entry.id   63f17e9de1ae2780f799ae8ca714ffcc
#
_cell.length_a   1.000
_cell.length_b   1.000
_cell.length_c   1.000
_cell.angle_alpha   90.00
_cell.angle_beta   90.00
_cell.angle_gamma   90.00
#
_symmetry.space_group_name_H-M   'P 1'
#
loop_
_entity.id
_entity.type
_entity.pdbx_description
1 polymer ?
#
loop_
_entity_poly.entity_id
_entity_poly.type
_entity_poly.pdbx_seq_one_letter_code
_entity_poly.pdbx_strand_id
1 'polypeptide(L)'
;MTGTTGHDEAREQTAGLLEAMAAVVDPAYLVGGSVRDLLMDRACHDYDFATPLHPDEVEARVRAAGRRPYLVGKKFGTVAFKLEGHLVEVTTFRSEVYEPGSRRPDVSYLADLGDDLARRDFTINAIAMHDSSVIDPFDGQRDIHARTIRAVGDAKERFHEDPLRMLRAARFASQLDFIVEPVTAAAIAHGASHILYVARERWMAELDRLLVGPGAIGALGLLADSGLLRYLLPELQLQIGYDQDTRWHDRTLWEHTLGVVAGVPQDVTLRWAALMHDVGKPYARVEKPGRATYVGHERLGAEIVERTALYLRWPVARREAVRDLVLHHLEKDSPLKAADDAAKPPKGAGAP
;
A
#
# COMPACT_ATOMS: atom_id res chain seq x y z
N MET A 1 -21.20 -25.16 3.10
CA MET A 1 -20.81 -25.41 4.50
C MET A 1 -19.30 -25.64 4.59
N THR A 2 -18.46 -24.65 4.25
CA THR A 2 -16.98 -24.80 4.27
C THR A 2 -16.26 -23.50 4.71
N GLY A 3 -16.97 -22.55 5.33
CA GLY A 3 -16.37 -21.27 5.75
C GLY A 3 -16.02 -21.17 7.25
N THR A 4 -16.52 -22.03 8.09
CA THR A 4 -16.39 -21.92 9.56
C THR A 4 -15.09 -22.51 10.12
N THR A 5 -14.52 -23.51 9.47
CA THR A 5 -13.35 -24.24 9.99
C THR A 5 -12.04 -23.41 9.93
N GLY A 6 -11.82 -22.62 8.90
CA GLY A 6 -10.58 -21.85 8.75
C GLY A 6 -10.46 -20.62 9.67
N HIS A 7 -11.60 -20.04 10.06
CA HIS A 7 -11.64 -18.87 10.97
C HIS A 7 -11.41 -19.28 12.42
N ASP A 8 -12.01 -20.40 12.84
CA ASP A 8 -11.83 -20.94 14.18
C ASP A 8 -10.38 -21.41 14.40
N GLU A 9 -9.76 -22.02 13.38
CA GLU A 9 -8.35 -22.40 13.41
C GLU A 9 -7.41 -21.19 13.55
N ALA A 10 -7.65 -20.11 12.82
CA ALA A 10 -6.82 -18.89 12.91
C ALA A 10 -6.92 -18.23 14.29
N ARG A 11 -8.11 -18.19 14.90
CA ARG A 11 -8.32 -17.68 16.26
C ARG A 11 -7.67 -18.55 17.33
N GLU A 12 -7.82 -19.87 17.22
CA GLU A 12 -7.18 -20.82 18.12
C GLU A 12 -5.65 -20.75 18.03
N GLN A 13 -5.11 -20.67 16.82
CA GLN A 13 -3.68 -20.47 16.57
C GLN A 13 -3.17 -19.18 17.21
N THR A 14 -3.90 -18.07 17.04
CA THR A 14 -3.51 -16.78 17.65
C THR A 14 -3.59 -16.86 19.17
N ALA A 15 -4.61 -17.49 19.75
CA ALA A 15 -4.73 -17.67 21.19
C ALA A 15 -3.54 -18.48 21.77
N GLY A 16 -3.17 -19.58 21.12
CA GLY A 16 -2.00 -20.38 21.50
C GLY A 16 -0.69 -19.59 21.38
N LEU A 17 -0.57 -18.71 20.37
CA LEU A 17 0.59 -17.85 20.19
C LEU A 17 0.69 -16.78 21.28
N LEU A 18 -0.44 -16.19 21.70
CA LEU A 18 -0.49 -15.22 22.80
C LEU A 18 -0.07 -15.86 24.11
N GLU A 19 -0.57 -17.04 24.43
CA GLU A 19 -0.18 -17.79 25.62
C GLU A 19 1.32 -18.16 25.60
N ALA A 20 1.83 -18.64 24.46
CA ALA A 20 3.24 -18.93 24.28
C ALA A 20 4.12 -17.67 24.39
N MET A 21 3.62 -16.51 23.92
CA MET A 21 4.32 -15.22 24.04
C MET A 21 4.40 -14.79 25.50
N ALA A 22 3.31 -14.86 26.24
CA ALA A 22 3.29 -14.51 27.68
C ALA A 22 4.30 -15.33 28.50
N ALA A 23 4.54 -16.59 28.13
CA ALA A 23 5.54 -17.44 28.76
C ALA A 23 7.00 -17.02 28.46
N VAL A 24 7.24 -16.21 27.41
CA VAL A 24 8.59 -15.77 27.00
C VAL A 24 8.82 -14.30 27.32
N VAL A 25 7.85 -13.44 26.92
CA VAL A 25 7.92 -11.99 27.11
C VAL A 25 6.58 -11.51 27.67
N ASP A 26 6.56 -11.07 28.93
CA ASP A 26 5.38 -10.53 29.60
C ASP A 26 5.74 -9.22 30.32
N PRO A 27 4.98 -8.11 30.11
CA PRO A 27 3.84 -8.03 29.23
C PRO A 27 4.23 -7.85 27.75
N ALA A 28 3.50 -8.51 26.86
CA ALA A 28 3.59 -8.29 25.42
C ALA A 28 2.17 -8.20 24.83
N TYR A 29 1.97 -7.24 23.96
CA TYR A 29 0.68 -6.94 23.33
C TYR A 29 0.77 -7.24 21.83
N LEU A 30 -0.08 -8.10 21.30
CA LEU A 30 -0.24 -8.24 19.85
C LEU A 30 -0.79 -6.92 19.31
N VAL A 31 -0.25 -6.40 18.21
CA VAL A 31 -0.57 -5.04 17.75
C VAL A 31 -0.71 -4.92 16.23
N GLY A 32 -1.35 -3.86 15.79
CA GLY A 32 -1.30 -3.41 14.40
C GLY A 32 -2.04 -4.30 13.41
N GLY A 33 -1.36 -4.62 12.30
CA GLY A 33 -1.93 -5.44 11.23
C GLY A 33 -2.41 -6.82 11.67
N SER A 34 -1.70 -7.43 12.61
CA SER A 34 -2.03 -8.74 13.17
C SER A 34 -3.40 -8.73 13.87
N VAL A 35 -3.67 -7.72 14.72
CA VAL A 35 -4.97 -7.57 15.41
C VAL A 35 -6.06 -7.22 14.41
N ARG A 36 -5.80 -6.28 13.49
CA ARG A 36 -6.76 -5.93 12.43
C ARG A 36 -7.17 -7.15 11.63
N ASP A 37 -6.22 -7.94 11.16
CA ASP A 37 -6.50 -9.10 10.30
C ASP A 37 -7.27 -10.18 11.07
N LEU A 38 -6.95 -10.40 12.35
CA LEU A 38 -7.72 -11.26 13.24
C LEU A 38 -9.18 -10.76 13.42
N LEU A 39 -9.39 -9.45 13.62
CA LEU A 39 -10.73 -8.85 13.76
C LEU A 39 -11.53 -8.89 12.45
N MET A 40 -10.85 -9.02 11.32
CA MET A 40 -11.46 -9.18 9.99
C MET A 40 -11.62 -10.64 9.56
N ASP A 41 -11.37 -11.60 10.46
CA ASP A 41 -11.36 -13.02 10.17
C ASP A 41 -10.43 -13.39 8.98
N ARG A 42 -9.27 -12.71 8.88
CA ARG A 42 -8.23 -12.99 7.88
C ARG A 42 -7.08 -13.75 8.51
N ALA A 43 -6.43 -14.58 7.70
CA ALA A 43 -5.20 -15.25 8.13
C ALA A 43 -4.12 -14.24 8.46
N CYS A 44 -3.54 -14.35 9.65
CA CYS A 44 -2.38 -13.55 10.06
C CYS A 44 -1.11 -14.33 9.69
N HIS A 45 -0.18 -13.66 9.01
CA HIS A 45 1.09 -14.25 8.60
C HIS A 45 2.28 -13.66 9.35
N ASP A 46 2.19 -12.40 9.74
CA ASP A 46 3.21 -11.67 10.49
C ASP A 46 2.62 -11.28 11.84
N TYR A 47 3.29 -11.66 12.92
CA TYR A 47 2.84 -11.37 14.28
C TYR A 47 3.75 -10.33 14.92
N ASP A 48 3.22 -9.12 15.05
CA ASP A 48 3.89 -7.98 15.66
C ASP A 48 3.41 -7.80 17.11
N PHE A 49 4.36 -7.79 18.03
CA PHE A 49 4.11 -7.50 19.45
C PHE A 49 4.76 -6.20 19.88
N ALA A 50 4.12 -5.51 20.81
CA ALA A 50 4.67 -4.34 21.49
C ALA A 50 4.80 -4.62 22.98
N THR A 51 5.84 -4.08 23.64
CA THR A 51 6.13 -4.30 25.06
C THR A 51 6.74 -3.04 25.69
N PRO A 52 6.53 -2.79 27.01
CA PRO A 52 7.28 -1.76 27.72
C PRO A 52 8.73 -2.15 28.01
N LEU A 53 9.10 -3.42 27.85
CA LEU A 53 10.43 -3.92 28.19
C LEU A 53 11.49 -3.39 27.23
N HIS A 54 12.67 -3.03 27.76
CA HIS A 54 13.81 -2.63 26.94
C HIS A 54 14.29 -3.78 26.03
N PRO A 55 14.82 -3.51 24.82
CA PRO A 55 15.24 -4.57 23.90
C PRO A 55 16.29 -5.54 24.48
N ASP A 56 17.14 -5.07 25.39
CA ASP A 56 18.12 -5.93 26.09
C ASP A 56 17.43 -6.93 27.02
N GLU A 57 16.35 -6.52 27.68
CA GLU A 57 15.55 -7.38 28.54
C GLU A 57 14.76 -8.40 27.71
N VAL A 58 14.16 -7.97 26.59
CA VAL A 58 13.49 -8.88 25.63
C VAL A 58 14.48 -9.94 25.14
N GLU A 59 15.68 -9.54 24.71
CA GLU A 59 16.73 -10.48 24.30
C GLU A 59 17.07 -11.48 25.40
N ALA A 60 17.27 -11.00 26.63
CA ALA A 60 17.63 -11.85 27.76
C ALA A 60 16.54 -12.88 28.05
N ARG A 61 15.26 -12.49 28.03
CA ARG A 61 14.11 -13.39 28.25
C ARG A 61 13.98 -14.43 27.14
N VAL A 62 14.13 -14.01 25.88
CA VAL A 62 14.11 -14.93 24.72
C VAL A 62 15.19 -16.00 24.83
N ARG A 63 16.42 -15.60 25.26
CA ARG A 63 17.53 -16.54 25.50
C ARG A 63 17.26 -17.46 26.69
N ALA A 64 16.73 -16.94 27.78
CA ALA A 64 16.37 -17.72 28.96
C ALA A 64 15.29 -18.76 28.66
N ALA A 65 14.38 -18.48 27.74
CA ALA A 65 13.39 -19.42 27.20
C ALA A 65 13.98 -20.44 26.20
N GLY A 66 15.32 -20.49 26.03
CA GLY A 66 16.00 -21.43 25.12
C GLY A 66 15.82 -21.09 23.62
N ARG A 67 15.37 -19.90 23.30
CA ARG A 67 15.12 -19.46 21.91
C ARG A 67 16.27 -18.59 21.37
N ARG A 68 16.43 -18.56 20.04
CA ARG A 68 17.46 -17.77 19.38
C ARG A 68 16.88 -16.42 18.92
N PRO A 69 17.35 -15.26 19.47
CA PRO A 69 16.92 -13.95 19.01
C PRO A 69 17.61 -13.56 17.70
N TYR A 70 16.90 -12.83 16.83
CA TYR A 70 17.42 -12.10 15.67
C TYR A 70 17.49 -10.62 16.03
N LEU A 71 18.68 -10.02 15.97
CA LEU A 71 18.97 -8.70 16.57
C LEU A 71 19.15 -7.58 15.54
N VAL A 72 18.86 -7.84 14.26
CA VAL A 72 19.03 -6.84 13.19
C VAL A 72 18.24 -5.55 13.47
N GLY A 73 17.05 -5.69 14.03
CA GLY A 73 16.16 -4.58 14.43
C GLY A 73 16.43 -3.99 15.81
N LYS A 74 17.31 -4.58 16.63
CA LYS A 74 17.47 -4.24 18.05
C LYS A 74 17.78 -2.77 18.30
N LYS A 75 18.64 -2.16 17.46
CA LYS A 75 18.96 -0.72 17.56
C LYS A 75 17.75 0.20 17.32
N PHE A 76 16.67 -0.32 16.73
CA PHE A 76 15.41 0.36 16.55
C PHE A 76 14.32 -0.14 17.50
N GLY A 77 14.71 -0.88 18.55
CA GLY A 77 13.79 -1.36 19.57
C GLY A 77 13.12 -2.70 19.27
N THR A 78 13.49 -3.41 18.19
CA THR A 78 12.82 -4.66 17.77
C THR A 78 13.75 -5.86 17.94
N VAL A 79 13.25 -6.90 18.61
CA VAL A 79 13.86 -8.23 18.71
C VAL A 79 12.92 -9.23 18.09
N ALA A 80 13.40 -9.98 17.09
CA ALA A 80 12.61 -11.05 16.46
C ALA A 80 13.09 -12.43 16.91
N PHE A 81 12.19 -13.42 16.94
CA PHE A 81 12.53 -14.81 17.22
C PHE A 81 11.45 -15.74 16.70
N LYS A 82 11.73 -17.05 16.68
CA LYS A 82 10.72 -18.06 16.29
C LYS A 82 9.90 -18.50 17.51
N LEU A 83 8.57 -18.44 17.38
CA LEU A 83 7.60 -18.85 18.39
C LEU A 83 6.51 -19.67 17.69
N GLU A 84 6.25 -20.90 18.13
CA GLU A 84 5.23 -21.81 17.57
C GLU A 84 5.27 -21.93 16.03
N GLY A 85 6.48 -21.98 15.47
CA GLY A 85 6.69 -22.06 14.01
C GLY A 85 6.67 -20.73 13.27
N HIS A 86 6.21 -19.64 13.89
CA HIS A 86 6.13 -18.31 13.32
C HIS A 86 7.35 -17.46 13.65
N LEU A 87 7.73 -16.56 12.74
CA LEU A 87 8.64 -15.48 13.07
C LEU A 87 7.81 -14.37 13.71
N VAL A 88 8.12 -14.03 14.96
CA VAL A 88 7.47 -12.94 15.70
C VAL A 88 8.43 -11.80 15.91
N GLU A 89 7.93 -10.57 15.86
CA GLU A 89 8.69 -9.36 16.17
C GLU A 89 8.14 -8.72 17.43
N VAL A 90 9.04 -8.47 18.42
CA VAL A 90 8.69 -7.78 19.66
C VAL A 90 9.39 -6.44 19.67
N THR A 91 8.60 -5.37 19.64
CA THR A 91 9.09 -4.00 19.60
C THR A 91 8.79 -3.29 20.91
N THR A 92 9.82 -2.70 21.53
CA THR A 92 9.66 -1.84 22.70
C THR A 92 8.79 -0.63 22.33
N PHE A 93 7.85 -0.23 23.21
CA PHE A 93 7.08 1.00 23.04
C PHE A 93 8.00 2.17 22.75
N ARG A 94 7.74 2.92 21.68
CA ARG A 94 8.66 3.97 21.23
C ARG A 94 7.94 5.12 20.57
N SER A 95 8.53 6.30 20.61
CA SER A 95 8.28 7.37 19.67
C SER A 95 9.33 7.33 18.55
N GLU A 96 8.95 7.78 17.38
CA GLU A 96 9.82 7.88 16.21
C GLU A 96 9.79 9.32 15.69
N VAL A 97 10.95 9.95 15.63
CA VAL A 97 11.10 11.27 14.99
C VAL A 97 11.95 11.08 13.74
N TYR A 98 11.38 11.42 12.58
CA TYR A 98 12.09 11.38 11.31
C TYR A 98 12.67 12.76 11.00
N GLU A 99 14.00 12.85 10.89
CA GLU A 99 14.63 14.03 10.31
C GLU A 99 14.37 14.08 8.79
N PRO A 100 14.16 15.28 8.20
CA PRO A 100 13.99 15.43 6.76
C PRO A 100 15.14 14.79 5.99
N GLY A 101 14.81 13.81 5.10
CA GLY A 101 15.79 13.07 4.31
C GLY A 101 16.47 11.89 5.01
N SER A 102 16.24 11.68 6.30
CA SER A 102 16.74 10.51 7.04
C SER A 102 15.86 9.28 6.79
N ARG A 103 16.52 8.12 6.64
CA ARG A 103 15.83 6.80 6.60
C ARG A 103 15.74 6.16 7.99
N ARG A 104 16.35 6.78 9.00
CA ARG A 104 16.46 6.24 10.35
C ARG A 104 15.79 7.23 11.29
N PRO A 105 14.71 6.81 11.99
CA PRO A 105 14.14 7.64 13.03
C PRO A 105 15.07 7.67 14.23
N ASP A 106 15.08 8.79 14.93
CA ASP A 106 15.52 8.83 16.33
C ASP A 106 14.43 8.17 17.17
N VAL A 107 14.83 7.16 17.94
CA VAL A 107 13.93 6.35 18.74
C VAL A 107 14.08 6.74 20.22
N SER A 108 12.96 7.12 20.83
CA SER A 108 12.86 7.28 22.29
C SER A 108 11.84 6.28 22.82
N TYR A 109 12.23 5.53 23.86
CA TYR A 109 11.35 4.52 24.45
C TYR A 109 10.24 5.18 25.28
N LEU A 110 9.03 4.63 25.18
CA LEU A 110 7.83 5.05 25.89
C LEU A 110 7.49 4.04 26.98
N ALA A 111 6.77 4.49 27.99
CA ALA A 111 6.31 3.62 29.07
C ALA A 111 4.87 3.13 28.89
N ASP A 112 4.08 3.79 28.07
CA ASP A 112 2.65 3.57 27.93
C ASP A 112 2.25 3.04 26.56
N LEU A 113 1.37 2.03 26.54
CA LEU A 113 0.83 1.43 25.32
C LEU A 113 -0.02 2.43 24.52
N GLY A 114 -0.76 3.30 25.21
CA GLY A 114 -1.59 4.30 24.56
C GLY A 114 -0.77 5.25 23.69
N ASP A 115 0.39 5.67 24.18
CA ASP A 115 1.33 6.52 23.44
C ASP A 115 1.92 5.77 22.23
N ASP A 116 2.24 4.47 22.34
CA ASP A 116 2.68 3.66 21.20
C ASP A 116 1.58 3.50 20.14
N LEU A 117 0.33 3.34 20.57
CA LEU A 117 -0.81 3.28 19.64
C LEU A 117 -1.11 4.65 19.02
N ALA A 118 -0.98 5.74 19.76
CA ALA A 118 -1.24 7.10 19.31
C ALA A 118 -0.32 7.57 18.17
N ARG A 119 0.92 7.07 18.09
CA ARG A 119 1.87 7.41 17.02
C ARG A 119 1.65 6.64 15.74
N ARG A 120 0.76 5.63 15.71
CA ARG A 120 0.52 4.80 14.53
C ARG A 120 -0.18 5.58 13.41
N ASP A 121 -0.16 5.02 12.22
CA ASP A 121 -0.67 5.67 11.01
C ASP A 121 -2.21 5.80 10.99
N PHE A 122 -2.91 4.66 11.19
CA PHE A 122 -4.37 4.59 11.05
C PHE A 122 -5.01 3.87 12.23
N THR A 123 -6.25 4.25 12.54
CA THR A 123 -7.04 3.68 13.65
C THR A 123 -7.13 2.17 13.57
N ILE A 124 -7.33 1.62 12.38
CA ILE A 124 -7.40 0.18 12.12
C ILE A 124 -6.09 -0.57 12.43
N ASN A 125 -4.97 0.12 12.57
CA ASN A 125 -3.67 -0.42 12.95
C ASN A 125 -3.23 0.03 14.36
N ALA A 126 -4.04 0.87 15.03
CA ALA A 126 -3.80 1.36 16.38
C ALA A 126 -4.62 0.60 17.42
N ILE A 127 -4.71 -0.71 17.23
CA ILE A 127 -5.40 -1.67 18.08
C ILE A 127 -4.36 -2.63 18.66
N ALA A 128 -4.52 -2.98 19.92
CA ALA A 128 -3.72 -3.98 20.60
C ALA A 128 -4.60 -5.09 21.17
N MET A 129 -4.00 -6.25 21.41
CA MET A 129 -4.64 -7.37 22.10
C MET A 129 -3.67 -7.94 23.14
N HIS A 130 -4.15 -8.13 24.35
CA HIS A 130 -3.45 -8.82 25.41
C HIS A 130 -4.36 -9.88 25.98
N ASP A 131 -3.87 -11.11 26.06
CA ASP A 131 -4.70 -12.28 26.30
C ASP A 131 -5.87 -12.33 25.31
N SER A 132 -7.10 -12.30 25.79
CA SER A 132 -8.31 -12.26 24.97
C SER A 132 -8.95 -10.87 24.91
N SER A 133 -8.31 -9.85 25.48
CA SER A 133 -8.84 -8.49 25.60
C SER A 133 -8.31 -7.58 24.50
N VAL A 134 -9.24 -6.93 23.77
CA VAL A 134 -8.89 -5.93 22.75
C VAL A 134 -8.80 -4.56 23.40
N ILE A 135 -7.71 -3.84 23.14
CA ILE A 135 -7.45 -2.48 23.59
C ILE A 135 -7.50 -1.57 22.35
N ASP A 136 -8.49 -0.73 22.27
CA ASP A 136 -8.80 0.09 21.09
C ASP A 136 -9.14 1.55 21.49
N PRO A 137 -8.12 2.35 21.81
CA PRO A 137 -8.35 3.73 22.27
C PRO A 137 -8.75 4.70 21.15
N PHE A 138 -8.71 4.28 19.88
CA PHE A 138 -8.93 5.13 18.71
C PHE A 138 -10.10 4.67 17.82
N ASP A 139 -10.99 3.82 18.33
CA ASP A 139 -12.17 3.30 17.61
C ASP A 139 -11.81 2.54 16.29
N GLY A 140 -10.67 1.88 16.25
CA GLY A 140 -10.21 1.12 15.08
C GLY A 140 -11.16 -0.01 14.69
N GLN A 141 -11.78 -0.70 15.66
CA GLN A 141 -12.80 -1.72 15.40
C GLN A 141 -14.01 -1.14 14.67
N ARG A 142 -14.45 0.05 15.08
CA ARG A 142 -15.53 0.77 14.39
C ARG A 142 -15.17 1.10 12.95
N ASP A 143 -13.93 1.56 12.71
CA ASP A 143 -13.45 1.90 11.37
C ASP A 143 -13.23 0.64 10.49
N ILE A 144 -12.82 -0.49 11.08
CA ILE A 144 -12.81 -1.79 10.39
C ILE A 144 -14.21 -2.17 9.94
N HIS A 145 -15.20 -2.09 10.84
CA HIS A 145 -16.59 -2.42 10.51
C HIS A 145 -17.17 -1.47 9.45
N ALA A 146 -16.83 -0.18 9.51
CA ALA A 146 -17.21 0.83 8.53
C ALA A 146 -16.39 0.77 7.22
N ARG A 147 -15.41 -0.13 7.10
CA ARG A 147 -14.49 -0.24 5.97
C ARG A 147 -13.79 1.08 5.65
N THR A 148 -13.27 1.75 6.67
CA THR A 148 -12.76 3.11 6.59
C THR A 148 -11.29 3.18 7.02
N ILE A 149 -10.47 3.90 6.26
CA ILE A 149 -9.09 4.26 6.61
C ILE A 149 -9.12 5.67 7.19
N ARG A 150 -8.85 5.78 8.49
CA ARG A 150 -8.79 7.04 9.24
C ARG A 150 -7.43 7.18 9.90
N ALA A 151 -6.80 8.35 9.78
CA ALA A 151 -5.58 8.66 10.52
C ALA A 151 -5.83 8.72 12.03
N VAL A 152 -4.85 8.30 12.83
CA VAL A 152 -4.91 8.44 14.29
C VAL A 152 -4.71 9.91 14.65
N GLY A 153 -5.61 10.49 15.43
CA GLY A 153 -5.52 11.89 15.87
C GLY A 153 -5.65 12.87 14.72
N ASP A 154 -4.77 13.89 14.66
CA ASP A 154 -4.75 14.87 13.58
C ASP A 154 -4.02 14.33 12.35
N ALA A 155 -4.74 14.18 11.24
CA ALA A 155 -4.19 13.62 10.00
C ALA A 155 -3.06 14.46 9.41
N LYS A 156 -3.08 15.79 9.56
CA LYS A 156 -2.04 16.68 9.04
C LYS A 156 -0.74 16.49 9.82
N GLU A 157 -0.83 16.38 11.14
CA GLU A 157 0.32 16.09 12.00
C GLU A 157 0.91 14.72 11.67
N ARG A 158 0.07 13.69 11.54
CA ARG A 158 0.51 12.31 11.18
C ARG A 158 1.24 12.26 9.84
N PHE A 159 0.77 13.02 8.84
CA PHE A 159 1.42 13.08 7.52
C PHE A 159 2.64 14.00 7.48
N HIS A 160 2.73 14.96 8.39
CA HIS A 160 3.93 15.77 8.57
C HIS A 160 5.08 14.95 9.20
N GLU A 161 4.78 14.09 10.18
CA GLU A 161 5.76 13.21 10.82
C GLU A 161 6.37 12.19 9.85
N ASP A 162 5.56 11.48 9.07
CA ASP A 162 6.00 10.59 7.99
C ASP A 162 5.09 10.76 6.77
N PRO A 163 5.53 11.52 5.76
CA PRO A 163 4.73 11.74 4.55
C PRO A 163 4.42 10.46 3.77
N LEU A 164 5.15 9.35 3.99
CA LEU A 164 4.81 8.06 3.39
C LEU A 164 3.43 7.56 3.83
N ARG A 165 2.95 7.98 5.01
CA ARG A 165 1.63 7.59 5.50
C ARG A 165 0.51 8.00 4.54
N MET A 166 0.68 9.07 3.74
CA MET A 166 -0.27 9.44 2.68
C MET A 166 -0.40 8.33 1.62
N LEU A 167 0.73 7.80 1.16
CA LEU A 167 0.72 6.70 0.19
C LEU A 167 0.28 5.38 0.83
N ARG A 168 0.60 5.17 2.11
CA ARG A 168 0.11 4.02 2.89
C ARG A 168 -1.41 4.03 3.04
N ALA A 169 -2.06 5.22 3.17
CA ALA A 169 -3.52 5.33 3.18
C ALA A 169 -4.13 4.76 1.88
N ALA A 170 -3.60 5.17 0.73
CA ALA A 170 -4.04 4.64 -0.56
C ALA A 170 -3.77 3.14 -0.70
N ARG A 171 -2.60 2.66 -0.23
CA ARG A 171 -2.29 1.23 -0.23
C ARG A 171 -3.25 0.42 0.65
N PHE A 172 -3.53 0.86 1.87
CA PHE A 172 -4.48 0.16 2.74
C PHE A 172 -5.90 0.19 2.17
N ALA A 173 -6.32 1.33 1.60
CA ALA A 173 -7.59 1.42 0.89
C ALA A 173 -7.68 0.37 -0.23
N SER A 174 -6.60 0.20 -1.00
CA SER A 174 -6.52 -0.82 -2.04
C SER A 174 -6.53 -2.26 -1.48
N GLN A 175 -5.66 -2.57 -0.53
CA GLN A 175 -5.48 -3.94 -0.03
C GLN A 175 -6.68 -4.47 0.76
N LEU A 176 -7.36 -3.58 1.48
CA LEU A 176 -8.52 -3.93 2.30
C LEU A 176 -9.84 -3.72 1.57
N ASP A 177 -9.81 -3.04 0.42
CA ASP A 177 -10.98 -2.55 -0.32
C ASP A 177 -11.85 -1.65 0.59
N PHE A 178 -11.18 -0.69 1.24
CA PHE A 178 -11.77 0.31 2.15
C PHE A 178 -11.74 1.69 1.51
N ILE A 179 -12.56 2.61 2.02
CA ILE A 179 -12.53 4.03 1.63
C ILE A 179 -11.65 4.82 2.61
N VAL A 180 -10.99 5.88 2.12
CA VAL A 180 -10.29 6.82 2.99
C VAL A 180 -11.29 7.87 3.49
N GLU A 181 -11.29 8.08 4.80
CA GLU A 181 -12.17 9.06 5.46
C GLU A 181 -11.93 10.48 4.90
N PRO A 182 -13.00 11.30 4.70
CA PRO A 182 -12.87 12.59 4.01
C PRO A 182 -11.86 13.56 4.63
N VAL A 183 -11.75 13.64 5.96
CA VAL A 183 -10.78 14.53 6.64
C VAL A 183 -9.36 14.03 6.40
N THR A 184 -9.16 12.71 6.46
CA THR A 184 -7.88 12.06 6.14
C THR A 184 -7.50 12.30 4.67
N ALA A 185 -8.44 12.16 3.72
CA ALA A 185 -8.21 12.44 2.30
C ALA A 185 -7.87 13.93 2.04
N ALA A 186 -8.55 14.85 2.71
CA ALA A 186 -8.24 16.29 2.62
C ALA A 186 -6.83 16.61 3.16
N ALA A 187 -6.39 15.92 4.23
CA ALA A 187 -5.04 16.07 4.75
C ALA A 187 -3.97 15.52 3.77
N ILE A 188 -4.26 14.43 3.04
CA ILE A 188 -3.40 13.93 1.96
C ILE A 188 -3.24 15.01 0.89
N ALA A 189 -4.34 15.59 0.42
CA ALA A 189 -4.30 16.65 -0.60
C ALA A 189 -3.50 17.87 -0.14
N HIS A 190 -3.65 18.26 1.14
CA HIS A 190 -2.91 19.37 1.73
C HIS A 190 -1.39 19.11 1.79
N GLY A 191 -0.99 17.89 2.16
CA GLY A 191 0.42 17.48 2.36
C GLY A 191 1.09 16.85 1.14
N ALA A 192 0.41 16.71 -0.01
CA ALA A 192 0.84 15.88 -1.13
C ALA A 192 2.30 16.12 -1.60
N SER A 193 2.76 17.38 -1.60
CA SER A 193 4.14 17.73 -1.99
C SER A 193 5.21 17.20 -1.03
N HIS A 194 4.88 16.95 0.23
CA HIS A 194 5.83 16.43 1.22
C HIS A 194 6.28 15.00 0.93
N ILE A 195 5.56 14.27 0.06
CA ILE A 195 6.00 12.94 -0.39
C ILE A 195 7.40 12.98 -1.03
N LEU A 196 7.81 14.12 -1.58
CA LEU A 196 9.14 14.32 -2.17
C LEU A 196 10.29 14.16 -1.16
N TYR A 197 10.05 14.29 0.13
CA TYR A 197 11.03 14.05 1.19
C TYR A 197 11.24 12.56 1.49
N VAL A 198 10.36 11.69 0.98
CA VAL A 198 10.46 10.24 1.19
C VAL A 198 11.33 9.59 0.12
N ALA A 199 12.15 8.63 0.52
CA ALA A 199 12.98 7.86 -0.41
C ALA A 199 12.13 7.05 -1.41
N ARG A 200 12.53 7.06 -2.69
CA ARG A 200 11.80 6.46 -3.82
C ARG A 200 11.56 4.95 -3.67
N GLU A 201 12.49 4.26 -3.05
CA GLU A 201 12.37 2.82 -2.78
C GLU A 201 11.18 2.50 -1.86
N ARG A 202 10.87 3.42 -0.92
CA ARG A 202 9.68 3.29 -0.05
C ARG A 202 8.40 3.50 -0.86
N TRP A 203 8.40 4.42 -1.85
CA TRP A 203 7.23 4.62 -2.72
C TRP A 203 6.94 3.37 -3.55
N MET A 204 7.99 2.82 -4.19
CA MET A 204 7.84 1.63 -5.02
C MET A 204 7.18 0.49 -4.26
N ALA A 205 7.65 0.21 -3.03
CA ALA A 205 7.08 -0.86 -2.21
C ALA A 205 5.58 -0.65 -1.88
N GLU A 206 5.16 0.59 -1.63
CA GLU A 206 3.77 0.91 -1.37
C GLU A 206 2.92 0.87 -2.65
N LEU A 207 3.43 1.40 -3.78
CA LEU A 207 2.76 1.36 -5.08
C LEU A 207 2.57 -0.06 -5.60
N ASP A 208 3.56 -0.93 -5.45
CA ASP A 208 3.45 -2.34 -5.82
C ASP A 208 2.28 -3.02 -5.10
N ARG A 209 2.22 -2.84 -3.78
CA ARG A 209 1.15 -3.42 -2.96
C ARG A 209 -0.22 -2.78 -3.24
N LEU A 210 -0.24 -1.49 -3.58
CA LEU A 210 -1.46 -0.80 -3.99
C LEU A 210 -2.00 -1.40 -5.29
N LEU A 211 -1.15 -1.59 -6.30
CA LEU A 211 -1.58 -2.05 -7.62
C LEU A 211 -2.16 -3.46 -7.61
N VAL A 212 -1.71 -4.34 -6.73
CA VAL A 212 -2.21 -5.72 -6.64
C VAL A 212 -3.37 -5.89 -5.65
N GLY A 213 -3.80 -4.83 -4.99
CA GLY A 213 -4.97 -4.89 -4.10
C GLY A 213 -6.30 -4.93 -4.86
N PRO A 214 -7.36 -5.49 -4.27
CA PRO A 214 -8.69 -5.54 -4.87
C PRO A 214 -9.29 -4.16 -5.11
N GLY A 215 -9.00 -3.17 -4.25
CA GLY A 215 -9.44 -1.78 -4.36
C GLY A 215 -8.49 -0.86 -5.13
N ALA A 216 -7.60 -1.41 -5.99
CA ALA A 216 -6.56 -0.63 -6.69
C ALA A 216 -7.10 0.56 -7.48
N ILE A 217 -8.26 0.41 -8.13
CA ILE A 217 -8.86 1.47 -8.95
C ILE A 217 -9.28 2.66 -8.09
N GLY A 218 -9.97 2.42 -6.98
CA GLY A 218 -10.34 3.48 -6.02
C GLY A 218 -9.11 4.17 -5.42
N ALA A 219 -8.06 3.40 -5.13
CA ALA A 219 -6.81 3.94 -4.59
C ALA A 219 -6.05 4.80 -5.63
N LEU A 220 -6.03 4.40 -6.91
CA LEU A 220 -5.47 5.21 -7.99
C LEU A 220 -6.28 6.50 -8.20
N GLY A 221 -7.62 6.43 -8.08
CA GLY A 221 -8.49 7.60 -8.05
C GLY A 221 -8.13 8.56 -6.92
N LEU A 222 -7.95 8.06 -5.70
CA LEU A 222 -7.50 8.86 -4.56
C LEU A 222 -6.15 9.55 -4.82
N LEU A 223 -5.18 8.86 -5.43
CA LEU A 223 -3.89 9.48 -5.78
C LEU A 223 -4.06 10.63 -6.78
N ALA A 224 -4.97 10.48 -7.74
CA ALA A 224 -5.29 11.51 -8.72
C ALA A 224 -6.00 12.71 -8.08
N ASP A 225 -7.07 12.46 -7.32
CA ASP A 225 -7.93 13.49 -6.70
C ASP A 225 -7.19 14.30 -5.64
N SER A 226 -6.33 13.65 -4.85
CA SER A 226 -5.49 14.33 -3.85
C SER A 226 -4.30 15.07 -4.45
N GLY A 227 -4.04 14.93 -5.76
CA GLY A 227 -2.86 15.48 -6.42
C GLY A 227 -1.54 14.80 -6.04
N LEU A 228 -1.59 13.70 -5.30
CA LEU A 228 -0.39 12.93 -4.94
C LEU A 228 0.24 12.28 -6.19
N LEU A 229 -0.59 11.89 -7.16
CA LEU A 229 -0.17 11.26 -8.41
C LEU A 229 0.86 12.11 -9.17
N ARG A 230 0.72 13.44 -9.20
CA ARG A 230 1.64 14.37 -9.90
C ARG A 230 3.08 14.30 -9.41
N TYR A 231 3.28 13.97 -8.14
CA TYR A 231 4.60 13.84 -7.53
C TYR A 231 5.18 12.44 -7.65
N LEU A 232 4.31 11.44 -7.62
CA LEU A 232 4.69 10.02 -7.71
C LEU A 232 4.96 9.60 -9.16
N LEU A 233 4.04 9.94 -10.08
CA LEU A 233 4.00 9.50 -11.46
C LEU A 233 3.50 10.66 -12.37
N PRO A 234 4.34 11.68 -12.59
CA PRO A 234 3.94 12.92 -13.27
C PRO A 234 3.41 12.70 -14.69
N GLU A 235 3.91 11.69 -15.41
CA GLU A 235 3.45 11.39 -16.75
C GLU A 235 2.01 10.87 -16.78
N LEU A 236 1.56 10.17 -15.73
CA LEU A 236 0.17 9.72 -15.60
C LEU A 236 -0.78 10.89 -15.28
N GLN A 237 -0.28 11.94 -14.63
CA GLN A 237 -1.08 13.14 -14.38
C GLN A 237 -1.61 13.76 -15.68
N LEU A 238 -0.89 13.63 -16.79
CA LEU A 238 -1.30 14.14 -18.10
C LEU A 238 -2.49 13.40 -18.71
N GLN A 239 -2.82 12.23 -18.20
CA GLN A 239 -3.97 11.45 -18.67
C GLN A 239 -5.30 11.92 -18.06
N ILE A 240 -5.24 12.62 -16.90
CA ILE A 240 -6.42 13.08 -16.17
C ILE A 240 -7.11 14.18 -16.99
N GLY A 241 -8.38 13.94 -17.34
CA GLY A 241 -9.15 14.85 -18.19
C GLY A 241 -8.67 14.93 -19.64
N TYR A 242 -7.71 14.07 -20.07
CA TYR A 242 -7.23 14.05 -21.44
C TYR A 242 -8.27 13.42 -22.36
N ASP A 243 -8.87 14.24 -23.23
CA ASP A 243 -9.77 13.79 -24.28
C ASP A 243 -8.97 13.16 -25.43
N GLN A 244 -9.26 11.91 -25.73
CA GLN A 244 -8.58 11.17 -26.78
C GLN A 244 -9.03 11.58 -28.19
N ASP A 245 -10.19 12.29 -28.34
CA ASP A 245 -10.75 12.78 -29.58
C ASP A 245 -10.72 11.71 -30.71
N THR A 246 -11.19 10.52 -30.34
CA THR A 246 -11.30 9.40 -31.27
C THR A 246 -12.68 8.78 -31.16
N ARG A 247 -13.22 8.29 -32.31
CA ARG A 247 -14.47 7.52 -32.31
C ARG A 247 -14.44 6.19 -31.55
N TRP A 248 -13.27 5.84 -30.99
CA TRP A 248 -13.04 4.59 -30.26
C TRP A 248 -13.07 4.76 -28.77
N HIS A 249 -13.14 6.01 -28.27
CA HIS A 249 -13.08 6.30 -26.84
C HIS A 249 -14.14 7.36 -26.49
N ASP A 250 -15.05 7.01 -25.59
CA ASP A 250 -16.06 7.87 -24.97
C ASP A 250 -15.63 8.36 -23.58
N ARG A 251 -14.41 8.00 -23.17
CA ARG A 251 -13.82 8.25 -21.86
C ARG A 251 -12.50 8.98 -22.00
N THR A 252 -12.11 9.68 -20.93
CA THR A 252 -10.78 10.24 -20.82
C THR A 252 -9.71 9.15 -20.88
N LEU A 253 -8.48 9.52 -21.20
CA LEU A 253 -7.37 8.56 -21.24
C LEU A 253 -7.13 7.93 -19.86
N TRP A 254 -7.33 8.70 -18.78
CA TRP A 254 -7.21 8.18 -17.41
C TRP A 254 -8.26 7.11 -17.10
N GLU A 255 -9.53 7.37 -17.40
CA GLU A 255 -10.63 6.41 -17.19
C GLU A 255 -10.42 5.12 -18.02
N HIS A 256 -9.94 5.25 -19.24
CA HIS A 256 -9.55 4.10 -20.07
C HIS A 256 -8.43 3.31 -19.40
N THR A 257 -7.36 3.99 -18.97
CA THR A 257 -6.21 3.37 -18.29
C THR A 257 -6.65 2.60 -17.02
N LEU A 258 -7.52 3.20 -16.20
CA LEU A 258 -8.09 2.51 -15.03
C LEU A 258 -8.89 1.26 -15.42
N GLY A 259 -9.65 1.32 -16.52
CA GLY A 259 -10.36 0.16 -17.06
C GLY A 259 -9.43 -0.98 -17.48
N VAL A 260 -8.30 -0.66 -18.12
CA VAL A 260 -7.30 -1.67 -18.49
C VAL A 260 -6.63 -2.26 -17.26
N VAL A 261 -6.27 -1.43 -16.26
CA VAL A 261 -5.73 -1.92 -14.96
C VAL A 261 -6.73 -2.86 -14.28
N ALA A 262 -8.02 -2.55 -14.28
CA ALA A 262 -9.04 -3.44 -13.70
C ALA A 262 -9.16 -4.78 -14.44
N GLY A 263 -8.95 -4.77 -15.76
CA GLY A 263 -9.12 -5.93 -16.65
C GLY A 263 -7.97 -6.94 -16.62
N VAL A 264 -6.80 -6.61 -16.05
CA VAL A 264 -5.66 -7.53 -15.98
C VAL A 264 -5.57 -8.21 -14.59
N PRO A 265 -4.96 -9.41 -14.51
CA PRO A 265 -4.72 -10.09 -13.24
C PRO A 265 -4.00 -9.21 -12.20
N GLN A 266 -4.12 -9.57 -10.92
CA GLN A 266 -3.44 -8.90 -9.80
C GLN A 266 -1.95 -9.30 -9.73
N ASP A 267 -1.28 -9.27 -10.87
CA ASP A 267 0.18 -9.43 -11.00
C ASP A 267 0.83 -8.05 -11.07
N VAL A 268 1.88 -7.84 -10.32
CA VAL A 268 2.51 -6.52 -10.21
C VAL A 268 3.07 -6.01 -11.53
N THR A 269 3.64 -6.89 -12.36
CA THR A 269 4.23 -6.52 -13.64
C THR A 269 3.15 -6.17 -14.67
N LEU A 270 2.09 -6.98 -14.73
CA LEU A 270 0.94 -6.73 -15.61
C LEU A 270 0.19 -5.46 -15.20
N ARG A 271 -0.02 -5.23 -13.91
CA ARG A 271 -0.68 -4.01 -13.38
C ARG A 271 0.12 -2.74 -13.68
N TRP A 272 1.45 -2.79 -13.55
CA TRP A 272 2.31 -1.69 -13.96
C TRP A 272 2.28 -1.46 -15.48
N ALA A 273 2.33 -2.53 -16.27
CA ALA A 273 2.25 -2.42 -17.71
C ALA A 273 0.89 -1.86 -18.16
N ALA A 274 -0.22 -2.31 -17.57
CA ALA A 274 -1.55 -1.77 -17.82
C ALA A 274 -1.66 -0.29 -17.43
N LEU A 275 -1.09 0.13 -16.31
CA LEU A 275 -1.09 1.53 -15.87
C LEU A 275 -0.30 2.43 -16.84
N MET A 276 0.75 1.90 -17.47
CA MET A 276 1.67 2.67 -18.31
C MET A 276 1.46 2.46 -19.82
N HIS A 277 0.55 1.57 -20.27
CA HIS A 277 0.47 1.16 -21.69
C HIS A 277 0.27 2.32 -22.65
N ASP A 278 -0.54 3.28 -22.28
CA ASP A 278 -0.91 4.43 -23.09
C ASP A 278 -0.25 5.76 -22.63
N VAL A 279 0.75 5.69 -21.76
CA VAL A 279 1.42 6.89 -21.20
C VAL A 279 2.09 7.76 -22.28
N GLY A 280 2.39 7.19 -23.45
CA GLY A 280 2.95 7.90 -24.60
C GLY A 280 1.93 8.71 -25.43
N LYS A 281 0.62 8.46 -25.29
CA LYS A 281 -0.42 9.12 -26.11
C LYS A 281 -0.39 10.65 -26.06
N PRO A 282 -0.27 11.32 -24.89
CA PRO A 282 -0.23 12.78 -24.85
C PRO A 282 0.92 13.39 -25.67
N TYR A 283 2.01 12.66 -25.85
CA TYR A 283 3.19 13.10 -26.59
C TYR A 283 3.17 12.71 -28.08
N ALA A 284 2.34 11.75 -28.47
CA ALA A 284 2.22 11.24 -29.83
C ALA A 284 1.00 11.81 -30.58
N ARG A 285 0.26 12.76 -29.96
CA ARG A 285 -0.97 13.31 -30.55
C ARG A 285 -0.67 14.07 -31.84
N VAL A 286 -1.35 13.67 -32.91
CA VAL A 286 -1.36 14.37 -34.19
C VAL A 286 -2.81 14.62 -34.60
N GLU A 287 -3.17 15.91 -34.76
CA GLU A 287 -4.49 16.32 -35.19
C GLU A 287 -4.71 15.98 -36.66
N LYS A 288 -5.87 15.41 -36.99
CA LYS A 288 -6.35 15.18 -38.33
C LYS A 288 -7.79 15.68 -38.45
N PRO A 289 -8.30 15.97 -39.66
CA PRO A 289 -9.69 16.38 -39.80
C PRO A 289 -10.66 15.37 -39.15
N GLY A 290 -11.39 15.83 -38.13
CA GLY A 290 -12.38 15.06 -37.37
C GLY A 290 -11.86 13.98 -36.44
N ARG A 291 -10.54 13.91 -36.14
CA ARG A 291 -9.98 12.96 -35.16
C ARG A 291 -8.53 13.26 -34.81
N ALA A 292 -8.07 12.78 -33.65
CA ALA A 292 -6.65 12.65 -33.33
C ALA A 292 -6.11 11.25 -33.68
N THR A 293 -4.81 11.14 -33.88
CA THR A 293 -4.06 9.89 -34.04
C THR A 293 -2.82 9.87 -33.13
N TYR A 294 -2.38 8.69 -32.74
CA TYR A 294 -1.33 8.50 -31.74
C TYR A 294 -0.28 7.49 -32.20
N VAL A 295 0.15 7.60 -33.47
CA VAL A 295 1.11 6.66 -34.07
C VAL A 295 2.45 6.75 -33.36
N GLY A 296 2.97 5.60 -32.89
CA GLY A 296 4.26 5.52 -32.18
C GLY A 296 4.17 5.77 -30.69
N HIS A 297 2.97 5.92 -30.11
CA HIS A 297 2.82 6.12 -28.66
C HIS A 297 3.35 4.93 -27.84
N GLU A 298 3.34 3.72 -28.40
CA GLU A 298 3.89 2.52 -27.79
C GLU A 298 5.41 2.64 -27.56
N ARG A 299 6.13 3.22 -28.50
CA ARG A 299 7.58 3.46 -28.39
C ARG A 299 7.90 4.57 -27.39
N LEU A 300 7.18 5.69 -27.49
CA LEU A 300 7.31 6.77 -26.52
C LEU A 300 6.92 6.30 -25.11
N GLY A 301 5.88 5.47 -25.00
CA GLY A 301 5.48 4.83 -23.74
C GLY A 301 6.59 3.97 -23.15
N ALA A 302 7.25 3.16 -23.95
CA ALA A 302 8.38 2.33 -23.52
C ALA A 302 9.57 3.18 -23.01
N GLU A 303 9.87 4.32 -23.66
CA GLU A 303 10.90 5.26 -23.22
C GLU A 303 10.51 5.94 -21.89
N ILE A 304 9.23 6.27 -21.71
CA ILE A 304 8.69 6.84 -20.46
C ILE A 304 8.79 5.81 -19.34
N VAL A 305 8.44 4.54 -19.61
CA VAL A 305 8.62 3.43 -18.64
C VAL A 305 10.07 3.32 -18.18
N GLU A 306 11.02 3.40 -19.11
CA GLU A 306 12.45 3.34 -18.76
C GLU A 306 12.85 4.46 -17.78
N ARG A 307 12.42 5.71 -18.05
CA ARG A 307 12.67 6.85 -17.16
C ARG A 307 11.97 6.71 -15.80
N THR A 308 10.71 6.30 -15.81
CA THR A 308 9.93 6.07 -14.58
C THR A 308 10.55 4.97 -13.74
N ALA A 309 11.00 3.89 -14.35
CA ALA A 309 11.66 2.78 -13.66
C ALA A 309 12.96 3.21 -12.98
N LEU A 310 13.79 4.02 -13.66
CA LEU A 310 14.98 4.60 -13.06
C LEU A 310 14.65 5.56 -11.92
N TYR A 311 13.63 6.39 -12.08
CA TYR A 311 13.14 7.32 -11.06
C TYR A 311 12.64 6.61 -9.80
N LEU A 312 11.87 5.51 -9.97
CA LEU A 312 11.36 4.68 -8.89
C LEU A 312 12.35 3.61 -8.41
N ARG A 313 13.52 3.51 -9.03
CA ARG A 313 14.56 2.53 -8.72
C ARG A 313 14.09 1.08 -8.83
N TRP A 314 13.41 0.76 -9.92
CA TRP A 314 12.96 -0.60 -10.17
C TRP A 314 14.14 -1.56 -10.39
N PRO A 315 13.98 -2.84 -10.01
CA PRO A 315 14.88 -3.90 -10.44
C PRO A 315 14.92 -3.99 -11.98
N VAL A 316 16.09 -4.30 -12.55
CA VAL A 316 16.29 -4.37 -14.01
C VAL A 316 15.27 -5.29 -14.68
N ALA A 317 15.08 -6.49 -14.15
CA ALA A 317 14.13 -7.47 -14.71
C ALA A 317 12.70 -6.93 -14.83
N ARG A 318 12.21 -6.21 -13.82
CA ARG A 318 10.87 -5.59 -13.87
C ARG A 318 10.82 -4.49 -14.92
N ARG A 319 11.83 -3.62 -14.95
CA ARG A 319 11.93 -2.53 -15.90
C ARG A 319 11.83 -3.04 -17.34
N GLU A 320 12.61 -4.06 -17.67
CA GLU A 320 12.61 -4.68 -18.98
C GLU A 320 11.26 -5.31 -19.30
N ALA A 321 10.69 -6.09 -18.39
CA ALA A 321 9.41 -6.75 -18.60
C ALA A 321 8.25 -5.75 -18.83
N VAL A 322 8.15 -4.70 -18.00
CA VAL A 322 7.10 -3.68 -18.17
C VAL A 322 7.31 -2.88 -19.46
N ARG A 323 8.55 -2.49 -19.76
CA ARG A 323 8.88 -1.79 -21.02
C ARG A 323 8.44 -2.60 -22.23
N ASP A 324 8.79 -3.88 -22.28
CA ASP A 324 8.48 -4.75 -23.40
C ASP A 324 6.96 -4.97 -23.55
N LEU A 325 6.24 -5.13 -22.43
CA LEU A 325 4.77 -5.20 -22.44
C LEU A 325 4.12 -3.92 -22.99
N VAL A 326 4.64 -2.75 -22.62
CA VAL A 326 4.15 -1.45 -23.13
C VAL A 326 4.48 -1.28 -24.60
N LEU A 327 5.70 -1.64 -25.04
CA LEU A 327 6.12 -1.54 -26.43
C LEU A 327 5.24 -2.39 -27.36
N HIS A 328 4.82 -3.58 -26.91
CA HIS A 328 4.08 -4.55 -27.73
C HIS A 328 2.60 -4.67 -27.35
N HIS A 329 2.04 -3.70 -26.58
CA HIS A 329 0.65 -3.81 -26.08
C HIS A 329 -0.41 -3.82 -27.21
N LEU A 330 -0.10 -3.31 -28.38
CA LEU A 330 -1.00 -3.32 -29.56
C LEU A 330 -1.01 -4.66 -30.30
N GLU A 331 -0.05 -5.54 -30.06
CA GLU A 331 0.03 -6.83 -30.71
C GLU A 331 -1.10 -7.75 -30.27
N LYS A 332 -1.54 -8.62 -31.21
CA LYS A 332 -2.71 -9.48 -30.99
C LYS A 332 -2.55 -10.41 -29.79
N ASP A 333 -1.33 -10.89 -29.55
CA ASP A 333 -1.00 -11.85 -28.48
C ASP A 333 -0.53 -11.17 -27.20
N SER A 334 -0.63 -9.83 -27.12
CA SER A 334 -0.26 -9.09 -25.91
C SER A 334 -1.19 -9.45 -24.74
N PRO A 335 -0.64 -9.71 -23.53
CA PRO A 335 -1.45 -9.92 -22.32
C PRO A 335 -2.36 -8.75 -21.97
N LEU A 336 -2.04 -7.54 -22.45
CA LEU A 336 -2.83 -6.32 -22.20
C LEU A 336 -3.98 -6.15 -23.21
N LYS A 337 -3.89 -6.79 -24.37
CA LYS A 337 -4.78 -6.54 -25.51
C LYS A 337 -6.26 -6.79 -25.21
N ALA A 338 -6.57 -7.88 -24.52
CA ALA A 338 -7.95 -8.19 -24.17
C ALA A 338 -8.56 -7.16 -23.21
N ALA A 339 -7.77 -6.70 -22.22
CA ALA A 339 -8.20 -5.68 -21.25
C ALA A 339 -8.32 -4.30 -21.92
N ASP A 340 -7.37 -3.94 -22.79
CA ASP A 340 -7.41 -2.71 -23.58
C ASP A 340 -8.66 -2.66 -24.49
N ASP A 341 -8.97 -3.74 -25.19
CA ASP A 341 -10.16 -3.80 -26.05
C ASP A 341 -11.46 -3.79 -25.23
N ALA A 342 -11.50 -4.42 -24.06
CA ALA A 342 -12.67 -4.41 -23.18
C ALA A 342 -12.92 -3.03 -22.53
N ALA A 343 -11.88 -2.22 -22.34
CA ALA A 343 -11.98 -0.87 -21.80
C ALA A 343 -12.44 0.18 -22.83
N LYS A 344 -12.60 -0.22 -24.12
CA LYS A 344 -13.15 0.62 -25.19
C LYS A 344 -14.68 0.53 -25.25
N PRO A 345 -15.40 1.53 -25.76
CA PRO A 345 -16.83 1.44 -25.95
C PRO A 345 -17.19 0.31 -26.93
N PRO A 346 -18.39 -0.30 -26.81
CA PRO A 346 -18.82 -1.36 -27.71
C PRO A 346 -18.87 -0.84 -29.17
N LYS A 347 -18.35 -1.63 -30.09
CA LYS A 347 -18.39 -1.32 -31.52
C LYS A 347 -19.84 -1.15 -31.97
N GLY A 348 -20.27 0.07 -32.30
CA GLY A 348 -21.62 0.37 -32.76
C GLY A 348 -22.38 1.43 -31.95
N ALA A 349 -21.85 1.90 -30.83
CA ALA A 349 -22.35 3.09 -30.13
C ALA A 349 -21.82 4.37 -30.81
N GLY A 350 -21.96 4.44 -32.13
CA GLY A 350 -21.69 5.65 -32.89
C GLY A 350 -22.79 6.67 -32.64
N ALA A 351 -22.39 7.87 -32.22
CA ALA A 351 -23.26 9.02 -32.06
C ALA A 351 -24.08 9.34 -33.31
N PRO A 352 -25.24 10.02 -33.15
CA PRO A 352 -26.14 10.40 -34.20
C PRO A 352 -25.52 11.32 -35.24
#